data_80d7aabb5387164f921303113a6d3296
#
_entry.id   80d7aabb5387164f921303113a6d3296
#
_cell.length_a   1.000
_cell.length_b   1.000
_cell.length_c   1.000
_cell.angle_alpha   90.00
_cell.angle_beta   90.00
_cell.angle_gamma   90.00
#
_symmetry.space_group_name_H-M   'P 1'
#
loop_
_entity.id
_entity.type
_entity.pdbx_description
1 polymer ?
#
loop_
_entity_poly.entity_id
_entity_poly.type
_entity_poly.pdbx_seq_one_letter_code
_entity_poly.pdbx_strand_id
1 'polypeptide(L)'
;MLEELKQKVWQANLDLVKHNLVIFTWGNVSGIDREKGLVVIKPSGVSYDTMRPEDMVVVDLQTGKVVEGDLNPSSDTPTHLVIYRNFPEVGGVVHTHSTFATAWAQAGLDIPNIGTTHADYFHDAIP
;
A
#
# COMPACT_ATOMS: atom_id res chain seq x y z
N MET A 1 -0.29 -13.65 -14.99
CA MET A 1 -1.55 -12.85 -15.07
C MET A 1 -1.25 -11.48 -14.50
N LEU A 2 -1.77 -10.38 -15.00
CA LEU A 2 -1.53 -9.02 -14.50
C LEU A 2 -0.06 -8.53 -14.50
N GLU A 3 0.74 -8.93 -15.46
CA GLU A 3 2.19 -8.60 -15.50
C GLU A 3 2.46 -7.10 -15.46
N GLU A 4 1.67 -6.31 -16.20
CA GLU A 4 1.81 -4.85 -16.19
C GLU A 4 1.49 -4.25 -14.81
N LEU A 5 0.45 -4.74 -14.13
CA LEU A 5 0.09 -4.27 -12.79
C LEU A 5 1.13 -4.71 -11.77
N LYS A 6 1.66 -5.95 -11.85
CA LYS A 6 2.76 -6.41 -11.01
C LYS A 6 3.99 -5.52 -11.16
N GLN A 7 4.35 -5.16 -12.38
CA GLN A 7 5.47 -4.26 -12.66
C GLN A 7 5.26 -2.88 -12.03
N LYS A 8 4.05 -2.31 -12.17
CA LYS A 8 3.70 -1.00 -11.58
C LYS A 8 3.74 -1.04 -10.05
N VAL A 9 3.16 -2.07 -9.44
CA VAL A 9 3.14 -2.24 -7.97
C VAL A 9 4.54 -2.48 -7.44
N TRP A 10 5.34 -3.30 -8.08
CA TRP A 10 6.74 -3.52 -7.73
C TRP A 10 7.53 -2.21 -7.77
N GLN A 11 7.45 -1.45 -8.87
CA GLN A 11 8.13 -0.16 -9.00
C GLN A 11 7.71 0.82 -7.92
N ALA A 12 6.41 0.94 -7.66
CA ALA A 12 5.88 1.81 -6.61
C ALA A 12 6.40 1.43 -5.21
N ASN A 13 6.58 0.13 -4.92
CA ASN A 13 7.22 -0.33 -3.69
C ASN A 13 8.70 0.08 -3.62
N LEU A 14 9.46 0.00 -4.72
CA LEU A 14 10.83 0.48 -4.76
C LEU A 14 10.93 2.00 -4.59
N ASP A 15 9.97 2.75 -5.10
CA ASP A 15 9.92 4.19 -4.95
C ASP A 15 9.77 4.61 -3.47
N LEU A 16 9.12 3.80 -2.62
CA LEU A 16 9.08 4.05 -1.17
C LEU A 16 10.48 4.10 -0.57
N VAL A 17 11.35 3.18 -0.96
CA VAL A 17 12.76 3.15 -0.51
C VAL A 17 13.53 4.33 -1.08
N LYS A 18 13.42 4.56 -2.38
CA LYS A 18 14.09 5.65 -3.10
C LYS A 18 13.80 7.02 -2.48
N HIS A 19 12.58 7.21 -1.98
CA HIS A 19 12.14 8.47 -1.37
C HIS A 19 12.23 8.48 0.16
N ASN A 20 12.87 7.47 0.78
CA ASN A 20 13.06 7.36 2.24
C ASN A 20 11.74 7.38 3.02
N LEU A 21 10.68 6.77 2.47
CA LEU A 21 9.35 6.70 3.08
C LEU A 21 9.15 5.46 3.95
N VAL A 22 10.09 4.51 3.88
CA VAL A 22 10.04 3.24 4.62
C VAL A 22 11.41 2.89 5.19
N ILE A 23 11.39 2.05 6.23
CA ILE A 23 12.58 1.45 6.84
C ILE A 23 12.43 -0.07 6.86
N PHE A 24 13.55 -0.80 6.74
CA PHE A 24 13.56 -2.27 6.64
C PHE A 24 12.64 -2.77 5.50
N THR A 25 11.76 -3.73 5.82
CA THR A 25 10.75 -4.28 4.91
C THR A 25 9.35 -3.73 5.17
N TRP A 26 9.25 -2.74 6.05
CA TRP A 26 7.97 -2.16 6.49
C TRP A 26 7.41 -1.22 5.42
N GLY A 27 6.09 -1.13 5.43
CA GLY A 27 5.39 -0.43 4.37
C GLY A 27 5.20 -1.28 3.12
N ASN A 28 4.25 -0.91 2.31
CA ASN A 28 3.91 -1.62 1.08
C ASN A 28 2.97 -0.80 0.20
N VAL A 29 2.95 -1.19 -1.06
CA VAL A 29 2.01 -0.66 -2.06
C VAL A 29 1.23 -1.83 -2.64
N SER A 30 -0.04 -1.60 -2.92
CA SER A 30 -0.87 -2.48 -3.73
C SER A 30 -1.56 -1.71 -4.87
N GLY A 31 -2.01 -2.44 -5.88
CA GLY A 31 -2.83 -1.94 -6.97
C GLY A 31 -3.95 -2.93 -7.29
N ILE A 32 -5.04 -2.44 -7.88
CA ILE A 32 -6.22 -3.26 -8.18
C ILE A 32 -6.52 -3.26 -9.68
N ASP A 33 -6.87 -4.43 -10.20
CA ASP A 33 -7.60 -4.61 -11.45
C ASP A 33 -9.09 -4.80 -11.10
N ARG A 34 -9.86 -3.75 -11.30
CA ARG A 34 -11.30 -3.73 -10.96
C ARG A 34 -12.14 -4.67 -11.82
N GLU A 35 -11.77 -4.80 -13.10
CA GLU A 35 -12.51 -5.66 -14.03
C GLU A 35 -12.40 -7.13 -13.64
N LYS A 36 -11.21 -7.54 -13.16
CA LYS A 36 -10.96 -8.91 -12.72
C LYS A 36 -11.25 -9.14 -11.24
N GLY A 37 -11.44 -8.06 -10.45
CA GLY A 37 -11.57 -8.16 -9.00
C GLY A 37 -10.32 -8.70 -8.31
N LEU A 38 -9.14 -8.36 -8.83
CA LEU A 38 -7.85 -8.86 -8.36
C LEU A 38 -6.96 -7.72 -7.85
N VAL A 39 -6.30 -7.97 -6.73
CA VAL A 39 -5.37 -7.03 -6.09
C VAL A 39 -3.96 -7.60 -6.13
N VAL A 40 -3.01 -6.80 -6.59
CA VAL A 40 -1.57 -7.11 -6.55
C VAL A 40 -0.96 -6.39 -5.37
N ILE A 41 -0.21 -7.11 -4.55
CA ILE A 41 0.40 -6.56 -3.33
C ILE A 41 1.81 -7.12 -3.11
N LYS A 42 2.65 -6.32 -2.42
CA LYS A 42 3.99 -6.73 -1.98
C LYS A 42 3.93 -7.99 -1.10
N PRO A 43 4.84 -8.95 -1.31
CA PRO A 43 4.99 -10.08 -0.41
C PRO A 43 5.49 -9.65 0.99
N SER A 44 5.08 -10.40 2.01
CA SER A 44 5.49 -10.18 3.41
C SER A 44 6.97 -10.51 3.60
N GLY A 45 7.69 -9.63 4.31
CA GLY A 45 9.06 -9.89 4.76
C GLY A 45 10.14 -9.93 3.67
N VAL A 46 9.79 -9.73 2.40
CA VAL A 46 10.78 -9.71 1.31
C VAL A 46 11.50 -8.36 1.27
N SER A 47 12.85 -8.41 1.23
CA SER A 47 13.66 -7.21 1.11
C SER A 47 13.42 -6.49 -0.22
N TYR A 48 13.36 -5.17 -0.16
CA TYR A 48 13.24 -4.34 -1.36
C TYR A 48 14.43 -4.50 -2.33
N ASP A 49 15.63 -4.81 -1.80
CA ASP A 49 16.85 -4.97 -2.61
C ASP A 49 16.83 -6.22 -3.51
N THR A 50 16.07 -7.23 -3.12
CA THR A 50 16.01 -8.51 -3.82
C THR A 50 14.66 -8.81 -4.47
N MET A 51 13.65 -7.99 -4.15
CA MET A 51 12.29 -8.14 -4.63
C MET A 51 12.18 -7.90 -6.14
N ARG A 52 11.46 -8.77 -6.82
CA ARG A 52 11.23 -8.72 -8.27
C ARG A 52 9.74 -8.59 -8.57
N PRO A 53 9.37 -8.17 -9.78
CA PRO A 53 7.96 -8.11 -10.20
C PRO A 53 7.23 -9.45 -10.07
N GLU A 54 7.92 -10.56 -10.31
CA GLU A 54 7.38 -11.93 -10.22
C GLU A 54 7.01 -12.30 -8.78
N ASP A 55 7.65 -11.68 -7.79
CA ASP A 55 7.40 -11.94 -6.37
C ASP A 55 6.08 -11.29 -5.89
N MET A 56 5.49 -10.38 -6.67
CA MET A 56 4.21 -9.76 -6.32
C MET A 56 3.10 -10.80 -6.24
N VAL A 57 2.34 -10.75 -5.14
CA VAL A 57 1.26 -11.68 -4.86
C VAL A 57 -0.06 -11.13 -5.37
N VAL A 58 -0.86 -11.98 -6.02
CA VAL A 58 -2.20 -11.63 -6.47
C VAL A 58 -3.23 -12.25 -5.55
N VAL A 59 -4.14 -11.43 -5.03
CA VAL A 59 -5.22 -11.89 -4.16
C VAL A 59 -6.58 -11.52 -4.74
N ASP A 60 -7.57 -12.35 -4.50
CA ASP A 60 -8.96 -12.08 -4.86
C ASP A 60 -9.55 -11.01 -3.92
N LEU A 61 -10.17 -9.98 -4.49
CA LEU A 61 -10.72 -8.85 -3.75
C LEU A 61 -11.78 -9.28 -2.72
N GLN A 62 -12.64 -10.23 -3.06
CA GLN A 62 -13.79 -10.58 -2.23
C GLN A 62 -13.42 -11.57 -1.12
N THR A 63 -12.60 -12.56 -1.45
CA THR A 63 -12.27 -13.64 -0.51
C THR A 63 -10.96 -13.39 0.25
N GLY A 64 -10.07 -12.54 -0.29
CA GLY A 64 -8.71 -12.32 0.23
C GLY A 64 -7.77 -13.50 0.01
N LYS A 65 -8.19 -14.52 -0.73
CA LYS A 65 -7.34 -15.69 -1.02
C LYS A 65 -6.31 -15.37 -2.08
N VAL A 66 -5.11 -15.92 -1.92
CA VAL A 66 -4.08 -15.87 -2.94
C VAL A 66 -4.55 -16.68 -4.16
N VAL A 67 -4.48 -16.05 -5.34
CA VAL A 67 -4.83 -16.67 -6.64
C VAL A 67 -3.61 -16.84 -7.54
N GLU A 68 -2.53 -16.09 -7.28
CA GLU A 68 -1.25 -16.22 -7.99
C GLU A 68 -0.10 -15.75 -7.10
N GLY A 69 1.00 -16.51 -7.10
CA GLY A 69 2.22 -16.26 -6.34
C GLY A 69 2.48 -17.32 -5.28
N ASP A 70 3.76 -17.60 -5.03
CA ASP A 70 4.21 -18.63 -4.09
C ASP A 70 4.54 -18.08 -2.70
N LEU A 71 4.57 -16.74 -2.58
CA LEU A 71 4.90 -16.05 -1.34
C LEU A 71 3.64 -15.65 -0.56
N ASN A 72 3.80 -15.45 0.73
CA ASN A 72 2.73 -14.88 1.55
C ASN A 72 2.52 -13.41 1.20
N PRO A 73 1.29 -12.94 1.00
CA PRO A 73 1.02 -11.51 0.82
C PRO A 73 1.35 -10.73 2.10
N SER A 74 1.54 -9.41 1.98
CA SER A 74 1.72 -8.52 3.13
C SER A 74 0.65 -8.77 4.20
N SER A 75 1.05 -8.69 5.47
CA SER A 75 0.12 -8.74 6.62
C SER A 75 -0.96 -7.64 6.57
N ASP A 76 -0.69 -6.55 5.83
CA ASP A 76 -1.62 -5.44 5.67
C ASP A 76 -2.69 -5.69 4.60
N THR A 77 -2.62 -6.81 3.88
CA THR A 77 -3.58 -7.18 2.84
C THR A 77 -5.04 -7.01 3.26
N PRO A 78 -5.49 -7.46 4.46
CA PRO A 78 -6.88 -7.26 4.88
C PRO A 78 -7.29 -5.77 4.89
N THR A 79 -6.41 -4.88 5.36
CA THR A 79 -6.65 -3.43 5.39
C THR A 79 -6.80 -2.86 3.98
N HIS A 80 -5.90 -3.23 3.05
CA HIS A 80 -5.97 -2.81 1.66
C HIS A 80 -7.27 -3.28 0.99
N LEU A 81 -7.68 -4.53 1.23
CA LEU A 81 -8.93 -5.06 0.68
C LEU A 81 -10.16 -4.33 1.21
N VAL A 82 -10.19 -3.96 2.49
CA VAL A 82 -11.28 -3.16 3.07
C VAL A 82 -11.38 -1.80 2.37
N ILE A 83 -10.24 -1.13 2.13
CA ILE A 83 -10.21 0.15 1.41
C ILE A 83 -10.78 -0.03 -0.01
N TYR A 84 -10.30 -1.01 -0.77
CA TYR A 84 -10.79 -1.24 -2.12
C TYR A 84 -12.27 -1.61 -2.21
N ARG A 85 -12.81 -2.32 -1.21
CA ARG A 85 -14.24 -2.69 -1.16
C ARG A 85 -15.14 -1.51 -0.88
N ASN A 86 -14.69 -0.56 -0.05
CA ASN A 86 -15.49 0.58 0.39
C ASN A 86 -15.30 1.84 -0.47
N PHE A 87 -14.19 1.94 -1.20
CA PHE A 87 -13.85 3.09 -2.03
C PHE A 87 -13.59 2.64 -3.47
N PRO A 88 -14.63 2.53 -4.31
CA PRO A 88 -14.51 1.99 -5.67
C PRO A 88 -13.65 2.83 -6.62
N GLU A 89 -13.44 4.12 -6.31
CA GLU A 89 -12.59 5.04 -7.07
C GLU A 89 -11.09 4.85 -6.81
N VAL A 90 -10.72 4.19 -5.70
CA VAL A 90 -9.32 3.98 -5.33
C VAL A 90 -8.68 2.90 -6.20
N GLY A 91 -7.62 3.25 -6.93
CA GLY A 91 -6.87 2.33 -7.80
C GLY A 91 -5.59 1.78 -7.18
N GLY A 92 -5.08 2.41 -6.12
CA GLY A 92 -3.87 2.00 -5.41
C GLY A 92 -3.93 2.39 -3.94
N VAL A 93 -3.27 1.61 -3.09
CA VAL A 93 -3.12 1.90 -1.65
C VAL A 93 -1.65 1.85 -1.28
N VAL A 94 -1.20 2.88 -0.57
CA VAL A 94 0.16 3.00 -0.04
C VAL A 94 0.11 3.00 1.48
N HIS A 95 0.89 2.12 2.10
CA HIS A 95 1.06 2.05 3.55
C HIS A 95 2.50 2.38 3.92
N THR A 96 2.69 3.33 4.82
CA THR A 96 3.99 3.69 5.39
C THR A 96 3.89 3.91 6.90
N HIS A 97 5.03 3.89 7.58
CA HIS A 97 5.14 4.17 9.01
C HIS A 97 5.80 5.54 9.23
N SER A 98 5.16 6.61 8.75
CA SER A 98 5.65 7.97 9.00
C SER A 98 5.77 8.24 10.51
N THR A 99 6.96 8.57 10.99
CA THR A 99 7.24 8.78 12.42
C THR A 99 6.28 9.80 13.04
N PHE A 100 6.08 10.93 12.37
CA PHE A 100 5.23 12.01 12.91
C PHE A 100 3.75 11.66 12.82
N ALA A 101 3.27 11.14 11.69
CA ALA A 101 1.88 10.74 11.55
C ALA A 101 1.51 9.62 12.55
N THR A 102 2.42 8.65 12.72
CA THR A 102 2.25 7.57 13.71
C THR A 102 2.21 8.11 15.15
N ALA A 103 3.03 9.13 15.48
CA ALA A 103 3.00 9.75 16.80
C ALA A 103 1.66 10.44 17.10
N TRP A 104 1.09 11.16 16.13
CA TRP A 104 -0.24 11.75 16.24
C TRP A 104 -1.33 10.68 16.41
N ALA A 105 -1.30 9.65 15.59
CA ALA A 105 -2.25 8.53 15.68
C ALA A 105 -2.19 7.81 17.03
N GLN A 106 -0.97 7.55 17.57
CA GLN A 106 -0.80 6.95 18.89
C GLN A 106 -1.26 7.84 20.04
N ALA A 107 -1.19 9.15 19.86
CA ALA A 107 -1.73 10.11 20.82
C ALA A 107 -3.27 10.22 20.76
N GLY A 108 -3.91 9.63 19.75
CA GLY A 108 -5.35 9.77 19.53
C GLY A 108 -5.76 11.19 19.16
N LEU A 109 -4.89 11.90 18.44
CA LEU A 109 -5.09 13.31 18.07
C LEU A 109 -5.04 13.44 16.54
N ASP A 110 -5.90 14.30 16.03
CA ASP A 110 -5.89 14.70 14.63
C ASP A 110 -4.63 15.53 14.30
N ILE A 111 -4.15 15.45 13.08
CA ILE A 111 -3.05 16.30 12.58
C ILE A 111 -3.64 17.64 12.13
N PRO A 112 -3.42 18.74 12.87
CA PRO A 112 -4.02 20.02 12.52
C PRO A 112 -3.41 20.62 11.26
N ASN A 113 -4.21 21.30 10.45
CA ASN A 113 -3.74 22.00 9.26
C ASN A 113 -3.11 23.35 9.64
N ILE A 114 -1.82 23.34 9.95
CA ILE A 114 -1.04 24.51 10.36
C ILE A 114 0.07 24.91 9.39
N GLY A 115 0.22 24.17 8.27
CA GLY A 115 1.26 24.43 7.28
C GLY A 115 0.71 24.56 5.87
N THR A 116 1.34 25.41 5.05
CA THR A 116 0.93 25.63 3.65
C THR A 116 0.98 24.35 2.83
N THR A 117 2.03 23.54 2.98
CA THR A 117 2.16 22.25 2.27
C THR A 117 1.01 21.30 2.63
N HIS A 118 0.58 21.27 3.90
CA HIS A 118 -0.59 20.49 4.30
C HIS A 118 -1.84 21.02 3.58
N ALA A 119 -2.06 22.35 3.62
CA ALA A 119 -3.21 23.00 3.00
C ALA A 119 -3.31 22.82 1.48
N ASP A 120 -2.16 22.65 0.80
CA ASP A 120 -2.12 22.39 -0.64
C ASP A 120 -2.72 21.02 -1.04
N TYR A 121 -2.69 20.05 -0.12
CA TYR A 121 -3.13 18.67 -0.38
C TYR A 121 -4.37 18.27 0.39
N PHE A 122 -4.64 18.93 1.52
CA PHE A 122 -5.76 18.59 2.40
C PHE A 122 -6.30 19.84 3.11
N HIS A 123 -7.61 20.07 3.05
CA HIS A 123 -8.20 21.33 3.56
C HIS A 123 -8.37 21.38 5.07
N ASP A 124 -8.63 20.23 5.70
CA ASP A 124 -8.92 20.11 7.13
C ASP A 124 -7.82 19.36 7.87
N ALA A 125 -8.02 19.13 9.18
CA ALA A 125 -7.18 18.22 9.94
C ALA A 125 -7.29 16.79 9.38
N ILE A 126 -6.19 16.03 9.42
CA ILE A 126 -6.20 14.60 9.11
C ILE A 126 -6.59 13.86 10.39
N PRO A 127 -7.72 13.12 10.38
CA PRO A 127 -8.24 12.43 11.56
C PRO A 127 -7.39 11.21 11.95
#